data_d800a9e19922d3954ed8004768a9ac02
#
_entry.id   d800a9e19922d3954ed8004768a9ac02
#
_cell.length_a   1.000
_cell.length_b   1.000
_cell.length_c   1.000
_cell.angle_alpha   90.00
_cell.angle_beta   90.00
_cell.angle_gamma   90.00
#
_symmetry.space_group_name_H-M   'P 1'
#
loop_
_entity.id
_entity.type
_entity.pdbx_description
1 polymer ?
#
loop_
_entity_poly.entity_id
_entity_poly.type
_entity_poly.pdbx_seq_one_letter_code
_entity_poly.pdbx_strand_id
1 'polypeptide(L)'
;LREQIKKTFVPFASQMHERRRERLGVDSLTYYDAGVYFKQGDPAPTGTPQEILESGRKMYSEMSEETRDFFNMMMDWELFDVFGRKNKATGGYMTEISDYGVPFIFANFNGTSGDVDVITHECGHAFQYYVSAKDPIPEHNRYLTMETAEIHSMSMEFFAEPWIELFFGEKGNDYRQMHLEDAIAFVPYGT
;
A
#
# COMPACT_ATOMS: atom_id res chain seq x y z
N LEU A 1 11.48 -6.80 22.65
CA LEU A 1 11.24 -6.67 21.21
C LEU A 1 12.48 -6.16 20.47
N ARG A 2 13.00 -4.93 20.74
CA ARG A 2 14.16 -4.31 20.07
C ARG A 2 15.39 -5.21 19.94
N GLU A 3 15.79 -5.91 21.01
CA GLU A 3 16.97 -6.79 20.98
C GLU A 3 16.78 -7.98 20.03
N GLN A 4 15.56 -8.50 19.90
CA GLN A 4 15.25 -9.58 18.94
C GLN A 4 15.29 -9.04 17.50
N ILE A 5 14.74 -7.86 17.27
CA ILE A 5 14.77 -7.21 15.94
C ILE A 5 16.22 -6.91 15.53
N LYS A 6 17.04 -6.31 16.41
CA LYS A 6 18.46 -6.10 16.13
C LYS A 6 19.18 -7.40 15.77
N LYS A 7 18.91 -8.48 16.50
CA LYS A 7 19.57 -9.77 16.28
C LYS A 7 19.13 -10.45 15.00
N THR A 8 17.85 -10.33 14.62
CA THR A 8 17.24 -11.12 13.54
C THR A 8 17.09 -10.28 12.26
N PHE A 9 16.48 -9.10 12.34
CA PHE A 9 16.13 -8.32 11.15
C PHE A 9 17.25 -7.42 10.65
N VAL A 10 18.01 -6.79 11.53
CA VAL A 10 19.11 -5.89 11.09
C VAL A 10 20.16 -6.60 10.22
N PRO A 11 20.65 -7.83 10.56
CA PRO A 11 21.57 -8.54 9.68
C PRO A 11 20.94 -8.88 8.33
N PHE A 12 19.65 -9.20 8.31
CA PHE A 12 18.92 -9.52 7.09
C PHE A 12 18.73 -8.28 6.20
N ALA A 13 18.27 -7.17 6.76
CA ALA A 13 18.14 -5.90 6.06
C ALA A 13 19.50 -5.43 5.51
N SER A 14 20.59 -5.62 6.27
CA SER A 14 21.95 -5.29 5.82
C SER A 14 22.37 -6.10 4.59
N GLN A 15 22.03 -7.40 4.54
CA GLN A 15 22.30 -8.23 3.36
C GLN A 15 21.47 -7.78 2.15
N MET A 16 20.22 -7.37 2.37
CA MET A 16 19.36 -6.84 1.30
C MET A 16 19.94 -5.54 0.74
N HIS A 17 20.38 -4.63 1.60
CA HIS A 17 21.03 -3.38 1.17
C HIS A 17 22.30 -3.66 0.37
N GLU A 18 23.11 -4.64 0.77
CA GLU A 18 24.31 -5.02 0.01
C GLU A 18 23.94 -5.57 -1.38
N ARG A 19 22.94 -6.45 -1.49
CA ARG A 19 22.44 -6.93 -2.79
C ARG A 19 21.88 -5.81 -3.65
N ARG A 20 21.19 -4.83 -3.04
CA ARG A 20 20.71 -3.63 -3.76
C ARG A 20 21.88 -2.77 -4.25
N ARG A 21 22.90 -2.57 -3.44
CA ARG A 21 24.14 -1.88 -3.83
C ARG A 21 24.77 -2.53 -5.07
N GLU A 22 24.90 -3.86 -5.07
CA GLU A 22 25.43 -4.63 -6.20
C GLU A 22 24.53 -4.50 -7.45
N ARG A 23 23.23 -4.60 -7.29
CA ARG A 23 22.24 -4.43 -8.38
C ARG A 23 22.31 -3.05 -9.00
N LEU A 24 22.49 -2.02 -8.21
CA LEU A 24 22.63 -0.64 -8.69
C LEU A 24 24.01 -0.39 -9.32
N GLY A 25 25.02 -1.19 -8.97
CA GLY A 25 26.40 -1.06 -9.46
C GLY A 25 27.10 0.18 -8.91
N VAL A 26 26.86 0.51 -7.64
CA VAL A 26 27.47 1.64 -6.92
C VAL A 26 28.46 1.14 -5.87
N ASP A 27 29.45 1.98 -5.52
CA ASP A 27 30.45 1.61 -4.52
C ASP A 27 29.89 1.57 -3.11
N SER A 28 28.92 2.43 -2.81
CA SER A 28 28.22 2.48 -1.52
C SER A 28 26.79 2.99 -1.70
N LEU A 29 25.87 2.54 -0.85
CA LEU A 29 24.55 3.16 -0.70
C LEU A 29 24.63 4.22 0.39
N THR A 30 24.10 5.38 0.08
CA THR A 30 23.97 6.51 1.01
C THR A 30 22.50 6.69 1.41
N TYR A 31 22.24 7.57 2.37
CA TYR A 31 20.89 7.93 2.76
C TYR A 31 20.04 8.42 1.57
N TYR A 32 20.67 9.10 0.61
CA TYR A 32 19.96 9.61 -0.58
C TYR A 32 19.55 8.53 -1.57
N ASP A 33 20.16 7.35 -1.48
CA ASP A 33 19.87 6.20 -2.37
C ASP A 33 18.77 5.30 -1.79
N ALA A 34 18.23 5.63 -0.60
CA ALA A 34 17.28 4.77 0.12
C ALA A 34 16.01 4.46 -0.70
N GLY A 35 15.56 5.38 -1.54
CA GLY A 35 14.39 5.23 -2.41
C GLY A 35 14.71 4.78 -3.84
N VAL A 36 15.90 4.23 -4.12
CA VAL A 36 16.29 3.77 -5.45
C VAL A 36 16.55 2.27 -5.41
N TYR A 37 15.78 1.49 -6.16
CA TYR A 37 15.83 0.02 -6.15
C TYR A 37 16.46 -0.56 -7.41
N PHE A 38 16.24 0.05 -8.57
CA PHE A 38 16.68 -0.45 -9.87
C PHE A 38 17.40 0.62 -10.71
N LYS A 39 18.51 0.23 -11.31
CA LYS A 39 19.33 1.12 -12.16
C LYS A 39 18.57 1.67 -13.36
N GLN A 40 17.61 0.93 -13.89
CA GLN A 40 16.78 1.31 -15.04
C GLN A 40 15.53 2.11 -14.62
N GLY A 41 15.41 2.48 -13.37
CA GLY A 41 14.25 3.09 -12.75
C GLY A 41 13.34 2.07 -12.06
N ASP A 42 12.76 2.50 -10.97
CA ASP A 42 11.87 1.70 -10.16
C ASP A 42 10.57 1.39 -10.91
N PRO A 43 9.85 0.31 -10.56
CA PRO A 43 8.60 -0.04 -11.20
C PRO A 43 7.57 1.07 -10.98
N ALA A 44 6.92 1.46 -12.06
CA ALA A 44 5.81 2.41 -12.06
C ALA A 44 4.57 1.73 -12.65
N PRO A 45 3.38 2.05 -12.16
CA PRO A 45 2.16 1.48 -12.71
C PRO A 45 1.95 1.93 -14.16
N THR A 46 1.29 1.07 -14.92
CA THR A 46 0.89 1.35 -16.30
C THR A 46 -0.52 1.91 -16.33
N GLY A 47 -0.78 2.82 -17.24
CA GLY A 47 -2.10 3.41 -17.45
C GLY A 47 -2.35 4.72 -16.69
N THR A 48 -3.55 5.22 -16.85
CA THR A 48 -4.06 6.42 -16.19
C THR A 48 -4.52 6.11 -14.76
N PRO A 49 -4.68 7.12 -13.90
CA PRO A 49 -5.25 6.91 -12.56
C PRO A 49 -6.61 6.18 -12.58
N GLN A 50 -7.44 6.41 -13.59
CA GLN A 50 -8.70 5.70 -13.73
C GLN A 50 -8.49 4.22 -14.05
N GLU A 51 -7.54 3.88 -14.91
CA GLU A 51 -7.20 2.49 -15.24
C GLU A 51 -6.58 1.76 -14.04
N ILE A 52 -5.84 2.46 -13.18
CA ILE A 52 -5.35 1.91 -11.90
C ILE A 52 -6.53 1.56 -10.98
N LEU A 53 -7.52 2.45 -10.84
CA LEU A 53 -8.74 2.16 -10.07
C LEU A 53 -9.51 0.97 -10.64
N GLU A 54 -9.66 0.86 -11.97
CA GLU A 54 -10.33 -0.28 -12.61
C GLU A 54 -9.53 -1.60 -12.43
N SER A 55 -8.20 -1.53 -12.43
CA SER A 55 -7.35 -2.67 -12.09
C SER A 55 -7.56 -3.12 -10.63
N GLY A 56 -7.68 -2.15 -9.72
CA GLY A 56 -8.08 -2.40 -8.32
C GLY A 56 -9.47 -3.06 -8.24
N ARG A 57 -10.44 -2.54 -8.98
CA ARG A 57 -11.79 -3.12 -9.03
C ARG A 57 -11.78 -4.59 -9.48
N LYS A 58 -10.99 -4.90 -10.50
CA LYS A 58 -10.81 -6.27 -10.96
C LYS A 58 -10.17 -7.15 -9.89
N MET A 59 -9.06 -6.69 -9.30
CA MET A 59 -8.34 -7.40 -8.25
C MET A 59 -9.26 -7.76 -7.07
N TYR A 60 -9.95 -6.77 -6.51
CA TYR A 60 -10.86 -6.98 -5.38
C TYR A 60 -12.08 -7.84 -5.73
N SER A 61 -12.54 -7.78 -6.99
CA SER A 61 -13.64 -8.63 -7.46
C SER A 61 -13.26 -10.11 -7.58
N GLU A 62 -11.99 -10.39 -7.86
CA GLU A 62 -11.46 -11.75 -7.97
C GLU A 62 -10.97 -12.30 -6.63
N MET A 63 -10.66 -11.43 -5.66
CA MET A 63 -10.13 -11.81 -4.34
C MET A 63 -11.20 -12.49 -3.47
N SER A 64 -12.34 -11.86 -3.26
CA SER A 64 -13.49 -12.44 -2.56
C SER A 64 -14.80 -11.69 -2.89
N GLU A 65 -15.93 -12.26 -2.46
CA GLU A 65 -17.23 -11.61 -2.61
C GLU A 65 -17.32 -10.34 -1.76
N GLU A 66 -16.80 -10.37 -0.56
CA GLU A 66 -16.82 -9.24 0.38
C GLU A 66 -15.96 -8.07 -0.11
N THR A 67 -14.77 -8.36 -0.62
CA THR A 67 -13.87 -7.33 -1.17
C THR A 67 -14.40 -6.75 -2.48
N ARG A 68 -15.06 -7.57 -3.31
CA ARG A 68 -15.77 -7.11 -4.52
C ARG A 68 -16.86 -6.10 -4.16
N ASP A 69 -17.73 -6.46 -3.21
CA ASP A 69 -18.86 -5.61 -2.82
C ASP A 69 -18.38 -4.30 -2.18
N PHE A 70 -17.33 -4.37 -1.37
CA PHE A 70 -16.64 -3.21 -0.81
C PHE A 70 -16.12 -2.28 -1.90
N PHE A 71 -15.29 -2.79 -2.80
CA PHE A 71 -14.62 -1.93 -3.78
C PHE A 71 -15.61 -1.37 -4.82
N ASN A 72 -16.62 -2.14 -5.21
CA ASN A 72 -17.71 -1.64 -6.06
C ASN A 72 -18.47 -0.49 -5.37
N MET A 73 -18.81 -0.61 -4.09
CA MET A 73 -19.43 0.48 -3.33
C MET A 73 -18.54 1.73 -3.30
N MET A 74 -17.22 1.57 -3.07
CA MET A 74 -16.28 2.68 -3.09
C MET A 74 -16.26 3.42 -4.44
N MET A 75 -16.29 2.67 -5.55
CA MET A 75 -16.31 3.22 -6.91
C MET A 75 -17.66 3.87 -7.25
N ASP A 76 -18.76 3.18 -6.96
CA ASP A 76 -20.11 3.63 -7.32
C ASP A 76 -20.55 4.87 -6.53
N TRP A 77 -20.02 5.08 -5.34
CA TRP A 77 -20.27 6.25 -4.48
C TRP A 77 -19.20 7.32 -4.59
N GLU A 78 -18.23 7.17 -5.52
CA GLU A 78 -17.15 8.13 -5.74
C GLU A 78 -16.34 8.45 -4.47
N LEU A 79 -16.03 7.42 -3.66
CA LEU A 79 -15.34 7.54 -2.37
C LEU A 79 -13.80 7.58 -2.49
N PHE A 80 -13.28 7.84 -3.70
CA PHE A 80 -11.86 8.03 -3.99
C PHE A 80 -11.59 9.46 -4.49
N ASP A 81 -10.87 10.25 -3.73
CA ASP A 81 -10.28 11.51 -4.21
C ASP A 81 -8.77 11.32 -4.42
N VAL A 82 -8.41 10.73 -5.55
CA VAL A 82 -7.01 10.35 -5.86
C VAL A 82 -6.35 11.26 -6.90
N PHE A 83 -7.10 12.10 -7.62
CA PHE A 83 -6.55 12.95 -8.67
C PHE A 83 -5.86 14.19 -8.06
N GLY A 84 -4.60 14.43 -8.49
CA GLY A 84 -3.87 15.64 -8.14
C GLY A 84 -4.51 16.88 -8.75
N ARG A 85 -4.57 17.98 -8.00
CA ARG A 85 -5.07 19.29 -8.48
C ARG A 85 -4.42 20.45 -7.73
N LYS A 86 -4.48 21.63 -8.31
CA LYS A 86 -3.93 22.84 -7.67
C LYS A 86 -4.56 23.07 -6.29
N ASN A 87 -3.72 23.36 -5.32
CA ASN A 87 -4.09 23.60 -3.91
C ASN A 87 -4.65 22.38 -3.15
N LYS A 88 -4.58 21.17 -3.69
CA LYS A 88 -4.87 19.94 -2.94
C LYS A 88 -3.74 19.68 -1.95
N ALA A 89 -4.07 19.29 -0.71
CA ALA A 89 -3.09 18.89 0.29
C ALA A 89 -2.29 17.67 -0.19
N THR A 90 -1.05 17.57 0.25
CA THR A 90 -0.19 16.40 -0.04
C THR A 90 -0.55 15.23 0.85
N GLY A 91 -0.03 14.03 0.48
CA GLY A 91 -0.19 12.79 1.24
C GLY A 91 -1.35 11.94 0.75
N GLY A 92 -1.58 10.86 1.46
CA GLY A 92 -2.68 9.92 1.27
C GLY A 92 -3.11 9.38 2.63
N TYR A 93 -4.38 9.09 2.78
CA TYR A 93 -4.95 8.48 3.99
C TYR A 93 -6.37 7.96 3.72
N MET A 94 -6.77 7.00 4.54
CA MET A 94 -8.18 6.64 4.69
C MET A 94 -8.81 7.41 5.85
N THR A 95 -10.04 7.85 5.67
CA THR A 95 -10.91 8.37 6.73
C THR A 95 -12.31 7.80 6.59
N GLU A 96 -13.15 8.01 7.59
CA GLU A 96 -14.56 7.61 7.55
C GLU A 96 -15.50 8.81 7.40
N ILE A 97 -16.65 8.56 6.77
CA ILE A 97 -17.81 9.44 6.79
C ILE A 97 -18.84 8.77 7.68
N SER A 98 -18.73 9.01 8.99
CA SER A 98 -19.44 8.24 10.04
C SER A 98 -20.96 8.26 9.89
N ASP A 99 -21.55 9.40 9.49
CA ASP A 99 -22.99 9.52 9.29
C ASP A 99 -23.56 8.62 8.18
N TYR A 100 -22.70 8.24 7.23
CA TYR A 100 -23.04 7.34 6.13
C TYR A 100 -22.50 5.91 6.34
N GLY A 101 -21.66 5.70 7.34
CA GLY A 101 -21.05 4.40 7.62
C GLY A 101 -20.12 3.92 6.51
N VAL A 102 -19.45 4.83 5.79
CA VAL A 102 -18.57 4.52 4.66
C VAL A 102 -17.18 5.08 4.86
N PRO A 103 -16.14 4.38 4.36
CA PRO A 103 -14.78 4.92 4.30
C PRO A 103 -14.63 5.86 3.10
N PHE A 104 -13.61 6.72 3.16
CA PHE A 104 -13.23 7.62 2.08
C PHE A 104 -11.70 7.62 1.95
N ILE A 105 -11.18 7.56 0.74
CA ILE A 105 -9.75 7.58 0.46
C ILE A 105 -9.36 8.90 -0.21
N PHE A 106 -8.45 9.61 0.43
CA PHE A 106 -7.79 10.80 -0.10
C PHE A 106 -6.36 10.44 -0.48
N ALA A 107 -5.93 10.78 -1.70
CA ALA A 107 -4.57 10.57 -2.16
C ALA A 107 -4.21 11.52 -3.31
N ASN A 108 -2.98 11.43 -3.81
CA ASN A 108 -2.48 12.22 -4.94
C ASN A 108 -1.69 11.30 -5.87
N PHE A 109 -2.34 10.68 -6.84
CA PHE A 109 -1.69 9.85 -7.83
C PHE A 109 -0.70 10.66 -8.66
N ASN A 110 0.49 10.12 -8.83
CA ASN A 110 1.62 10.79 -9.46
C ASN A 110 2.40 9.90 -10.45
N GLY A 111 1.94 8.69 -10.71
CA GLY A 111 2.57 7.74 -11.62
C GLY A 111 3.72 6.93 -11.01
N THR A 112 3.84 6.90 -9.69
CA THR A 112 4.80 6.04 -8.98
C THR A 112 4.11 4.80 -8.41
N SER A 113 4.89 3.84 -7.92
CA SER A 113 4.36 2.67 -7.20
C SER A 113 3.42 3.03 -6.05
N GLY A 114 3.63 4.18 -5.42
CA GLY A 114 2.76 4.70 -4.37
C GLY A 114 1.28 4.84 -4.76
N ASP A 115 0.97 4.97 -6.04
CA ASP A 115 -0.42 4.97 -6.50
C ASP A 115 -1.09 3.60 -6.28
N VAL A 116 -0.31 2.53 -6.45
CA VAL A 116 -0.79 1.15 -6.19
C VAL A 116 -0.82 0.87 -4.69
N ASP A 117 0.15 1.41 -3.93
CA ASP A 117 0.15 1.31 -2.47
C ASP A 117 -1.13 1.92 -1.87
N VAL A 118 -1.64 3.01 -2.43
CA VAL A 118 -2.96 3.56 -2.05
C VAL A 118 -4.08 2.54 -2.31
N ILE A 119 -4.07 1.84 -3.45
CA ILE A 119 -5.10 0.84 -3.79
C ILE A 119 -5.02 -0.39 -2.89
N THR A 120 -3.87 -0.73 -2.38
CA THR A 120 -3.68 -1.89 -1.52
C THR A 120 -3.72 -1.52 -0.04
N HIS A 121 -2.89 -0.61 0.40
CA HIS A 121 -2.74 -0.20 1.79
C HIS A 121 -3.97 0.55 2.32
N GLU A 122 -4.31 1.68 1.71
CA GLU A 122 -5.45 2.50 2.19
C GLU A 122 -6.79 1.75 2.04
N CYS A 123 -6.92 0.92 1.00
CA CYS A 123 -8.09 0.04 0.90
C CYS A 123 -8.11 -1.06 1.95
N GLY A 124 -6.98 -1.46 2.51
CA GLY A 124 -6.93 -2.36 3.67
C GLY A 124 -7.58 -1.73 4.91
N HIS A 125 -7.25 -0.47 5.20
CA HIS A 125 -7.93 0.31 6.24
C HIS A 125 -9.42 0.51 5.93
N ALA A 126 -9.73 0.89 4.70
CA ALA A 126 -11.11 1.13 4.25
C ALA A 126 -11.97 -0.13 4.34
N PHE A 127 -11.44 -1.28 3.96
CA PHE A 127 -12.13 -2.57 4.05
C PHE A 127 -12.40 -2.96 5.51
N GLN A 128 -11.42 -2.76 6.40
CA GLN A 128 -11.60 -2.98 7.83
C GLN A 128 -12.75 -2.12 8.38
N TYR A 129 -12.78 -0.83 8.04
CA TYR A 129 -13.86 0.06 8.47
C TYR A 129 -15.22 -0.38 7.88
N TYR A 130 -15.27 -0.69 6.58
CA TYR A 130 -16.48 -1.16 5.91
C TYR A 130 -17.09 -2.41 6.56
N VAL A 131 -16.26 -3.34 7.00
CA VAL A 131 -16.72 -4.54 7.72
C VAL A 131 -17.20 -4.16 9.12
N SER A 132 -16.41 -3.38 9.87
CA SER A 132 -16.73 -2.97 11.25
C SER A 132 -17.97 -2.08 11.33
N ALA A 133 -18.25 -1.26 10.31
CA ALA A 133 -19.42 -0.40 10.29
C ALA A 133 -20.75 -1.15 10.20
N LYS A 134 -20.71 -2.43 9.75
CA LYS A 134 -21.89 -3.30 9.68
C LYS A 134 -22.24 -3.95 11.02
N ASP A 135 -21.29 -3.99 11.95
CA ASP A 135 -21.51 -4.59 13.25
C ASP A 135 -22.12 -3.58 14.23
N PRO A 136 -23.04 -4.01 15.12
CA PRO A 136 -23.70 -3.17 16.11
C PRO A 136 -22.78 -2.86 17.31
N ILE A 137 -21.49 -2.58 17.07
CA ILE A 137 -20.56 -2.17 18.11
C ILE A 137 -20.59 -0.64 18.28
N PRO A 138 -20.47 -0.11 19.49
CA PRO A 138 -20.37 1.33 19.71
C PRO A 138 -19.24 1.95 18.90
N GLU A 139 -19.47 3.13 18.35
CA GLU A 139 -18.51 3.84 17.48
C GLU A 139 -17.12 3.94 18.12
N HIS A 140 -17.04 4.30 19.41
CA HIS A 140 -15.75 4.40 20.12
C HIS A 140 -14.96 3.10 20.21
N ASN A 141 -15.57 1.93 19.99
CA ASN A 141 -14.90 0.64 19.95
C ASN A 141 -14.43 0.25 18.53
N ARG A 142 -14.73 1.08 17.52
CA ARG A 142 -14.27 0.88 16.14
C ARG A 142 -12.89 1.47 15.89
N TYR A 143 -12.44 2.39 16.76
CA TYR A 143 -11.10 2.98 16.65
C TYR A 143 -10.04 1.98 17.08
N LEU A 144 -9.13 1.72 16.16
CA LEU A 144 -8.01 0.81 16.36
C LEU A 144 -6.77 1.56 16.83
N THR A 145 -5.88 0.86 17.54
CA THR A 145 -4.51 1.36 17.70
C THR A 145 -3.78 1.30 16.36
N MET A 146 -2.74 2.12 16.18
CA MET A 146 -1.95 2.13 14.94
C MET A 146 -1.45 0.73 14.58
N GLU A 147 -0.91 0.00 15.54
CA GLU A 147 -0.38 -1.36 15.31
C GLU A 147 -1.46 -2.32 14.79
N THR A 148 -2.69 -2.20 15.27
CA THR A 148 -3.80 -3.05 14.81
C THR A 148 -4.29 -2.62 13.44
N ALA A 149 -4.36 -1.30 13.19
CA ALA A 149 -4.76 -0.77 11.90
C ALA A 149 -3.81 -1.23 10.78
N GLU A 150 -2.50 -1.20 11.04
CA GLU A 150 -1.49 -1.60 10.05
C GLU A 150 -1.45 -3.12 9.78
N ILE A 151 -2.00 -3.95 10.67
CA ILE A 151 -2.21 -5.38 10.35
C ILE A 151 -3.13 -5.52 9.14
N HIS A 152 -4.19 -4.72 9.07
CA HIS A 152 -5.15 -4.78 7.96
C HIS A 152 -4.57 -4.23 6.65
N SER A 153 -3.95 -3.05 6.70
CA SER A 153 -3.38 -2.38 5.53
C SER A 153 -2.22 -3.17 4.93
N MET A 154 -1.22 -3.51 5.74
CA MET A 154 -0.04 -4.25 5.27
C MET A 154 -0.39 -5.68 4.83
N SER A 155 -1.36 -6.34 5.47
CA SER A 155 -1.83 -7.66 5.00
C SER A 155 -2.49 -7.55 3.63
N MET A 156 -3.26 -6.50 3.36
CA MET A 156 -3.91 -6.31 2.06
C MET A 156 -2.89 -6.10 0.93
N GLU A 157 -1.77 -5.42 1.19
CA GLU A 157 -0.68 -5.31 0.23
C GLU A 157 -0.18 -6.69 -0.22
N PHE A 158 0.04 -7.61 0.71
CA PHE A 158 0.48 -8.98 0.41
C PHE A 158 -0.62 -9.82 -0.23
N PHE A 159 -1.88 -9.66 0.16
CA PHE A 159 -2.99 -10.35 -0.48
C PHE A 159 -3.18 -9.92 -1.93
N ALA A 160 -2.80 -8.70 -2.29
CA ALA A 160 -2.86 -8.17 -3.64
C ALA A 160 -1.78 -8.74 -4.59
N GLU A 161 -0.72 -9.36 -4.07
CA GLU A 161 0.42 -9.84 -4.87
C GLU A 161 0.07 -10.71 -6.10
N PRO A 162 -0.94 -11.61 -6.07
CA PRO A 162 -1.32 -12.39 -7.24
C PRO A 162 -1.79 -11.57 -8.44
N TRP A 163 -2.18 -10.32 -8.23
CA TRP A 163 -2.72 -9.42 -9.26
C TRP A 163 -1.79 -8.27 -9.65
N ILE A 164 -0.57 -8.24 -9.14
CA ILE A 164 0.35 -7.11 -9.33
C ILE A 164 0.65 -6.84 -10.81
N GLU A 165 0.60 -7.85 -11.67
CA GLU A 165 0.76 -7.67 -13.12
C GLU A 165 -0.36 -6.80 -13.74
N LEU A 166 -1.53 -6.68 -13.12
CA LEU A 166 -2.59 -5.77 -13.58
C LEU A 166 -2.13 -4.30 -13.53
N PHE A 167 -1.23 -3.99 -12.60
CA PHE A 167 -0.73 -2.63 -12.37
C PHE A 167 0.62 -2.39 -13.06
N PHE A 168 1.54 -3.34 -12.99
CA PHE A 168 2.93 -3.16 -13.40
C PHE A 168 3.32 -3.92 -14.67
N GLY A 169 2.44 -4.75 -15.22
CA GLY A 169 2.74 -5.57 -16.40
C GLY A 169 3.99 -6.41 -16.19
N GLU A 170 4.94 -6.33 -17.13
CA GLU A 170 6.20 -7.07 -17.07
C GLU A 170 7.10 -6.71 -15.87
N LYS A 171 6.89 -5.56 -15.25
CA LYS A 171 7.63 -5.11 -14.06
C LYS A 171 7.02 -5.59 -12.74
N GLY A 172 6.02 -6.47 -12.75
CA GLY A 172 5.39 -7.01 -11.55
C GLY A 172 6.39 -7.68 -10.59
N ASN A 173 7.39 -8.40 -11.10
CA ASN A 173 8.44 -9.01 -10.26
C ASN A 173 9.39 -7.98 -9.63
N ASP A 174 9.69 -6.90 -10.35
CA ASP A 174 10.50 -5.80 -9.79
C ASP A 174 9.74 -5.13 -8.64
N TYR A 175 8.43 -4.90 -8.79
CA TYR A 175 7.59 -4.37 -7.72
C TYR A 175 7.56 -5.30 -6.50
N ARG A 176 7.32 -6.61 -6.67
CA ARG A 176 7.34 -7.57 -5.55
C ARG A 176 8.67 -7.55 -4.80
N GLN A 177 9.78 -7.47 -5.53
CA GLN A 177 11.09 -7.37 -4.91
C GLN A 177 11.25 -6.08 -4.11
N MET A 178 10.87 -4.93 -4.68
CA MET A 178 10.92 -3.63 -4.03
C MET A 178 10.04 -3.63 -2.77
N HIS A 179 8.78 -4.03 -2.87
CA HIS A 179 7.82 -4.09 -1.78
C HIS A 179 8.29 -4.99 -0.63
N LEU A 180 8.85 -6.17 -0.94
CA LEU A 180 9.41 -7.07 0.07
C LEU A 180 10.64 -6.46 0.76
N GLU A 181 11.52 -5.79 0.01
CA GLU A 181 12.68 -5.08 0.58
C GLU A 181 12.23 -3.98 1.55
N ASP A 182 11.20 -3.22 1.20
CA ASP A 182 10.63 -2.16 2.05
C ASP A 182 9.98 -2.73 3.31
N ALA A 183 9.15 -3.75 3.18
CA ALA A 183 8.49 -4.38 4.31
C ALA A 183 9.51 -4.94 5.33
N ILE A 184 10.61 -5.55 4.85
CA ILE A 184 11.66 -6.07 5.74
C ILE A 184 12.48 -4.93 6.36
N ALA A 185 12.81 -3.89 5.59
CA ALA A 185 13.60 -2.76 6.08
C ALA A 185 12.80 -1.90 7.08
N PHE A 186 11.48 -1.83 6.92
CA PHE A 186 10.59 -1.09 7.82
C PHE A 186 10.62 -1.64 9.25
N VAL A 187 10.74 -2.96 9.44
CA VAL A 187 10.75 -3.58 10.77
C VAL A 187 11.85 -3.02 11.70
N PRO A 188 13.14 -2.97 11.31
CA PRO A 188 14.16 -2.34 12.13
C PRO A 188 14.08 -0.81 12.17
N TYR A 189 13.54 -0.18 11.13
CA TYR A 189 13.40 1.27 11.08
C TYR A 189 12.31 1.78 12.03
N GLY A 190 11.16 1.09 12.11
CA GLY A 190 10.00 1.48 12.91
C GLY A 190 10.07 1.07 14.38
N THR A 191 11.18 0.43 14.85
CA THR A 191 11.31 -0.11 16.21
C THR A 191 12.46 0.54 16.98
#